data_66bc8cbb825dda1041dbe255ccde6691
#
_entry.id   66bc8cbb825dda1041dbe255ccde6691
#
_cell.length_a   1.000
_cell.length_b   1.000
_cell.length_c   1.000
_cell.angle_alpha   90.00
_cell.angle_beta   90.00
_cell.angle_gamma   90.00
#
_symmetry.space_group_name_H-M   'P 1'
#
loop_
_entity.id
_entity.type
_entity.pdbx_description
1 polymer ?
#
loop_
_entity_poly.entity_id
_entity_poly.type
_entity_poly.pdbx_seq_one_letter_code
_entity_poly.pdbx_strand_id
1 'polypeptide(L)'
;MEGYSLNHDTWVQELKEKRSGYGISQNRLAVAAGMTRQYLSDIETGKVLPSAERKAAIMEALERFNPDAPLEMLFDYVRIRFPTLDVKHVVEDILRLKLSYMLHEDYGFYSYAEHYCLGDIFVLVSPEEEKGVLLELKGRGCRQFESYLLAQHRSWYDFLMDALIEGGVMKRLD
;
A
#
# COMPACT_ATOMS: atom_id res chain seq x y z
N MET A 1 -44.83 13.45 0.13
CA MET A 1 -43.63 14.18 -0.34
C MET A 1 -42.64 14.57 0.78
N GLU A 2 -42.92 14.27 2.05
CA GLU A 2 -42.07 14.65 3.20
C GLU A 2 -40.87 13.72 3.46
N GLY A 3 -40.92 12.47 3.05
CA GLY A 3 -39.83 11.51 3.32
C GLY A 3 -38.53 11.72 2.54
N TYR A 4 -38.58 12.37 1.37
CA TYR A 4 -37.40 12.63 0.54
C TYR A 4 -36.56 13.82 1.03
N SER A 5 -37.20 14.82 1.67
CA SER A 5 -36.53 16.02 2.20
C SER A 5 -35.68 15.67 3.43
N LEU A 6 -36.23 14.94 4.39
CA LEU A 6 -35.53 14.53 5.61
C LEU A 6 -34.26 13.69 5.32
N ASN A 7 -34.32 12.80 4.33
CA ASN A 7 -33.21 11.92 3.98
C ASN A 7 -32.07 12.68 3.22
N HIS A 8 -32.41 13.77 2.56
CA HIS A 8 -31.43 14.63 1.88
C HIS A 8 -30.69 15.53 2.87
N ASP A 9 -31.43 16.19 3.78
CA ASP A 9 -30.86 17.08 4.78
C ASP A 9 -29.87 16.33 5.70
N THR A 10 -30.22 15.10 6.09
CA THR A 10 -29.35 14.22 6.87
C THR A 10 -28.06 13.87 6.11
N TRP A 11 -28.15 13.52 4.82
CA TRP A 11 -27.00 13.18 4.01
C TRP A 11 -26.07 14.40 3.78
N VAL A 12 -26.62 15.58 3.54
CA VAL A 12 -25.84 16.83 3.39
C VAL A 12 -25.11 17.16 4.70
N GLN A 13 -25.76 16.97 5.82
CA GLN A 13 -25.13 17.18 7.11
C GLN A 13 -23.98 16.21 7.35
N GLU A 14 -24.18 14.92 7.08
CA GLU A 14 -23.14 13.89 7.15
C GLU A 14 -21.93 14.22 6.24
N LEU A 15 -22.19 14.64 5.00
CA LEU A 15 -21.17 15.06 4.06
C LEU A 15 -20.31 16.19 4.62
N LYS A 16 -20.93 17.22 5.17
CA LYS A 16 -20.24 18.39 5.75
C LYS A 16 -19.41 18.01 6.97
N GLU A 17 -19.98 17.21 7.87
CA GLU A 17 -19.30 16.76 9.08
C GLU A 17 -18.07 15.91 8.75
N LYS A 18 -18.21 14.90 7.88
CA LYS A 18 -17.09 14.08 7.42
C LYS A 18 -16.03 14.92 6.71
N ARG A 19 -16.42 15.77 5.75
CA ARG A 19 -15.47 16.64 5.05
C ARG A 19 -14.70 17.54 6.00
N SER A 20 -15.38 18.15 6.97
CA SER A 20 -14.75 18.99 7.99
C SER A 20 -13.86 18.16 8.92
N GLY A 21 -14.31 16.99 9.35
CA GLY A 21 -13.54 16.05 10.17
C GLY A 21 -12.24 15.59 9.49
N TYR A 22 -12.28 15.37 8.18
CA TYR A 22 -11.10 15.02 7.39
C TYR A 22 -10.22 16.25 7.03
N GLY A 23 -10.59 17.46 7.45
CA GLY A 23 -9.83 18.69 7.22
C GLY A 23 -9.71 19.12 5.75
N ILE A 24 -10.62 18.68 4.88
CA ILE A 24 -10.56 18.98 3.45
C ILE A 24 -11.50 20.12 3.04
N SER A 25 -11.03 20.96 2.11
CA SER A 25 -11.82 22.06 1.56
C SER A 25 -12.86 21.56 0.54
N GLN A 26 -13.94 22.34 0.34
CA GLN A 26 -14.91 22.09 -0.74
C GLN A 26 -14.24 21.96 -2.11
N ASN A 27 -13.22 22.78 -2.38
CA ASN A 27 -12.50 22.73 -3.66
C ASN A 27 -11.77 21.41 -3.86
N ARG A 28 -11.10 20.92 -2.82
CA ARG A 28 -10.36 19.66 -2.87
C ARG A 28 -11.29 18.47 -3.08
N LEU A 29 -12.42 18.42 -2.36
CA LEU A 29 -13.42 17.39 -2.56
C LEU A 29 -14.07 17.47 -3.94
N ALA A 30 -14.42 18.67 -4.41
CA ALA A 30 -15.04 18.86 -5.73
C ALA A 30 -14.13 18.35 -6.86
N VAL A 31 -12.83 18.68 -6.82
CA VAL A 31 -11.84 18.17 -7.79
C VAL A 31 -11.78 16.64 -7.75
N ALA A 32 -11.70 16.05 -6.57
CA ALA A 32 -11.64 14.60 -6.40
C ALA A 32 -12.90 13.87 -6.90
N ALA A 33 -14.07 14.51 -6.74
CA ALA A 33 -15.35 13.99 -7.21
C ALA A 33 -15.69 14.36 -8.69
N GLY A 34 -14.74 15.00 -9.40
CA GLY A 34 -14.91 15.38 -10.81
C GLY A 34 -16.01 16.42 -11.04
N MET A 35 -16.13 17.42 -10.15
CA MET A 35 -17.14 18.47 -10.24
C MET A 35 -16.57 19.85 -9.89
N THR A 36 -17.37 20.91 -10.13
CA THR A 36 -16.97 22.26 -9.75
C THR A 36 -17.21 22.51 -8.26
N ARG A 37 -16.38 23.37 -7.65
CA ARG A 37 -16.58 23.82 -6.26
C ARG A 37 -17.97 24.44 -6.07
N GLN A 38 -18.45 25.22 -7.05
CA GLN A 38 -19.76 25.89 -6.97
C GLN A 38 -20.88 24.85 -6.88
N TYR A 39 -20.84 23.79 -7.68
CA TYR A 39 -21.83 22.73 -7.65
C TYR A 39 -21.85 22.00 -6.31
N LEU A 40 -20.68 21.68 -5.74
CA LEU A 40 -20.59 21.08 -4.40
C LEU A 40 -21.13 22.03 -3.32
N SER A 41 -20.83 23.34 -3.42
CA SER A 41 -21.36 24.35 -2.51
C SER A 41 -22.88 24.46 -2.58
N ASP A 42 -23.45 24.38 -3.79
CA ASP A 42 -24.91 24.43 -3.98
C ASP A 42 -25.61 23.16 -3.42
N ILE A 43 -24.95 22.02 -3.48
CA ILE A 43 -25.38 20.78 -2.81
C ILE A 43 -25.34 20.97 -1.29
N GLU A 44 -24.21 21.41 -0.73
CA GLU A 44 -24.04 21.60 0.72
C GLU A 44 -24.95 22.66 1.31
N THR A 45 -25.43 23.60 0.48
CA THR A 45 -26.42 24.62 0.89
C THR A 45 -27.86 24.25 0.59
N GLY A 46 -28.11 23.06 0.05
CA GLY A 46 -29.44 22.57 -0.27
C GLY A 46 -30.10 23.21 -1.50
N LYS A 47 -29.35 24.00 -2.29
CA LYS A 47 -29.84 24.63 -3.52
C LYS A 47 -29.99 23.64 -4.67
N VAL A 48 -29.19 22.58 -4.65
CA VAL A 48 -29.18 21.55 -5.68
C VAL A 48 -29.31 20.18 -5.04
N LEU A 49 -30.22 19.37 -5.56
CA LEU A 49 -30.42 17.99 -5.15
C LEU A 49 -29.62 17.07 -6.09
N PRO A 50 -28.51 16.44 -5.63
CA PRO A 50 -27.74 15.55 -6.48
C PRO A 50 -28.43 14.22 -6.72
N SER A 51 -28.21 13.61 -7.88
CA SER A 51 -28.66 12.23 -8.16
C SER A 51 -28.00 11.22 -7.23
N ALA A 52 -28.56 10.01 -7.12
CA ALA A 52 -27.98 8.93 -6.33
C ALA A 52 -26.54 8.59 -6.77
N GLU A 53 -26.27 8.57 -8.06
CA GLU A 53 -24.93 8.35 -8.62
C GLU A 53 -23.95 9.44 -8.20
N ARG A 54 -24.40 10.72 -8.20
CA ARG A 54 -23.58 11.85 -7.76
C ARG A 54 -23.31 11.80 -6.26
N LYS A 55 -24.29 11.40 -5.45
CA LYS A 55 -24.10 11.18 -4.01
C LYS A 55 -23.03 10.11 -3.78
N ALA A 56 -23.11 8.98 -4.48
CA ALA A 56 -22.14 7.90 -4.37
C ALA A 56 -20.73 8.35 -4.77
N ALA A 57 -20.58 9.06 -5.89
CA ALA A 57 -19.29 9.60 -6.35
C ALA A 57 -18.67 10.60 -5.36
N ILE A 58 -19.48 11.46 -4.73
CA ILE A 58 -19.01 12.39 -3.71
C ILE A 58 -18.52 11.65 -2.47
N MET A 59 -19.28 10.65 -2.00
CA MET A 59 -18.89 9.86 -0.81
C MET A 59 -17.66 9.01 -1.08
N GLU A 60 -17.56 8.37 -2.24
CA GLU A 60 -16.35 7.63 -2.64
C GLU A 60 -15.12 8.54 -2.69
N ALA A 61 -15.25 9.74 -3.29
CA ALA A 61 -14.16 10.72 -3.32
C ALA A 61 -13.79 11.20 -1.92
N LEU A 62 -14.77 11.33 -1.00
CA LEU A 62 -14.55 11.73 0.38
C LEU A 62 -13.77 10.65 1.16
N GLU A 63 -14.12 9.37 0.99
CA GLU A 63 -13.44 8.27 1.69
C GLU A 63 -11.95 8.15 1.32
N ARG A 64 -11.52 8.62 0.14
CA ARG A 64 -10.10 8.71 -0.22
C ARG A 64 -9.29 9.66 0.68
N PHE A 65 -9.95 10.51 1.45
CA PHE A 65 -9.34 11.44 2.40
C PHE A 65 -9.56 11.04 3.86
N ASN A 66 -10.13 9.87 4.10
CA ASN A 66 -10.35 9.35 5.43
C ASN A 66 -8.99 9.16 6.14
N PRO A 67 -8.69 9.90 7.23
CA PRO A 67 -7.41 9.78 7.93
C PRO A 67 -7.26 8.42 8.64
N ASP A 68 -8.38 7.74 8.91
CA ASP A 68 -8.41 6.44 9.55
C ASP A 68 -8.45 5.28 8.54
N ALA A 69 -8.41 5.59 7.24
CA ALA A 69 -8.34 4.56 6.21
C ALA A 69 -7.02 3.78 6.33
N PRO A 70 -7.03 2.46 6.21
CA PRO A 70 -5.80 1.69 6.21
C PRO A 70 -4.90 2.17 5.07
N LEU A 71 -3.62 2.38 5.39
CA LEU A 71 -2.62 2.75 4.40
C LEU A 71 -2.37 1.55 3.48
N GLU A 72 -2.79 1.65 2.23
CA GLU A 72 -2.42 0.70 1.18
C GLU A 72 -1.11 1.15 0.55
N MET A 73 -0.07 0.34 0.74
CA MET A 73 1.23 0.54 0.10
C MET A 73 1.34 -0.39 -1.10
N LEU A 74 1.54 0.18 -2.28
CA LEU A 74 1.81 -0.56 -3.51
C LEU A 74 3.27 -0.33 -3.89
N PHE A 75 4.02 -1.42 -4.03
CA PHE A 75 5.42 -1.37 -4.43
C PHE A 75 5.59 -1.99 -5.82
N ASP A 76 6.39 -1.33 -6.64
CA ASP A 76 6.80 -1.85 -7.93
C ASP A 76 8.28 -2.26 -7.95
N TYR A 77 9.05 -1.80 -6.96
CA TYR A 77 10.42 -2.24 -6.73
C TYR A 77 10.77 -2.18 -5.24
N VAL A 78 11.22 -3.30 -4.70
CA VAL A 78 11.76 -3.38 -3.33
C VAL A 78 13.13 -4.03 -3.37
N ARG A 79 14.12 -3.37 -2.76
CA ARG A 79 15.46 -3.91 -2.58
C ARG A 79 15.93 -3.64 -1.16
N ILE A 80 16.19 -4.72 -0.40
CA ILE A 80 16.60 -4.67 1.00
C ILE A 80 17.86 -5.50 1.17
N ARG A 81 18.90 -4.90 1.73
CA ARG A 81 20.13 -5.59 2.10
C ARG A 81 20.13 -5.93 3.58
N PHE A 82 20.42 -7.17 3.91
CA PHE A 82 20.64 -7.66 5.28
C PHE A 82 22.13 -7.91 5.49
N PRO A 83 22.78 -7.27 6.47
CA PRO A 83 24.20 -7.44 6.77
C PRO A 83 24.45 -8.75 7.54
N THR A 84 24.14 -9.87 6.93
CA THR A 84 24.29 -11.22 7.49
C THR A 84 24.60 -12.20 6.36
N LEU A 85 25.31 -13.28 6.68
CA LEU A 85 25.53 -14.42 5.78
C LEU A 85 24.48 -15.51 5.95
N ASP A 86 23.61 -15.41 6.96
CA ASP A 86 22.57 -16.39 7.25
C ASP A 86 21.36 -16.19 6.32
N VAL A 87 21.45 -16.74 5.10
CA VAL A 87 20.35 -16.72 4.14
C VAL A 87 19.10 -17.43 4.66
N LYS A 88 19.28 -18.47 5.47
CA LYS A 88 18.17 -19.23 6.01
C LYS A 88 17.34 -18.35 6.96
N HIS A 89 18.01 -17.64 7.87
CA HIS A 89 17.36 -16.67 8.76
C HIS A 89 16.57 -15.62 7.95
N VAL A 90 17.20 -15.03 6.93
CA VAL A 90 16.52 -14.03 6.10
C VAL A 90 15.28 -14.62 5.44
N VAL A 91 15.38 -15.80 4.82
CA VAL A 91 14.27 -16.39 4.06
C VAL A 91 13.18 -16.96 4.99
N GLU A 92 13.56 -17.70 6.05
CA GLU A 92 12.57 -18.42 6.86
C GLU A 92 11.99 -17.56 7.99
N ASP A 93 12.78 -16.70 8.63
CA ASP A 93 12.31 -15.92 9.76
C ASP A 93 11.80 -14.53 9.34
N ILE A 94 12.48 -13.83 8.43
CA ILE A 94 12.10 -12.47 8.01
C ILE A 94 11.04 -12.52 6.89
N LEU A 95 11.34 -13.22 5.77
CA LEU A 95 10.40 -13.34 4.65
C LEU A 95 9.27 -14.33 4.95
N ARG A 96 9.47 -15.23 5.90
CA ARG A 96 8.56 -16.33 6.27
C ARG A 96 8.22 -17.21 5.06
N LEU A 97 9.22 -17.45 4.22
CA LEU A 97 9.18 -18.41 3.12
C LEU A 97 10.00 -19.64 3.50
N LYS A 98 9.80 -20.75 2.80
CA LYS A 98 10.62 -21.94 3.01
C LYS A 98 11.78 -21.95 2.02
N LEU A 99 13.02 -21.93 2.51
CA LEU A 99 14.22 -21.98 1.68
C LEU A 99 14.22 -23.20 0.76
N SER A 100 13.70 -24.34 1.25
CA SER A 100 13.59 -25.59 0.48
C SER A 100 12.65 -25.50 -0.75
N TYR A 101 11.85 -24.46 -0.87
CA TYR A 101 10.99 -24.23 -2.04
C TYR A 101 11.62 -23.28 -3.06
N MET A 102 12.77 -22.69 -2.73
CA MET A 102 13.52 -21.82 -3.63
C MET A 102 14.49 -22.62 -4.48
N LEU A 103 14.61 -22.27 -5.75
CA LEU A 103 15.65 -22.77 -6.62
C LEU A 103 16.96 -22.07 -6.26
N HIS A 104 18.02 -22.85 -6.02
CA HIS A 104 19.36 -22.35 -5.78
C HIS A 104 20.18 -22.37 -7.08
N GLU A 105 20.87 -21.28 -7.36
CA GLU A 105 21.76 -21.13 -8.51
C GLU A 105 23.14 -20.64 -8.04
N ASP A 106 24.21 -21.32 -8.49
CA ASP A 106 25.61 -21.04 -8.13
C ASP A 106 26.20 -19.78 -8.82
N TYR A 107 25.33 -18.87 -9.24
CA TYR A 107 25.72 -17.57 -9.78
C TYR A 107 24.78 -16.49 -9.26
N GLY A 108 25.27 -15.27 -9.20
CA GLY A 108 24.48 -14.12 -8.72
C GLY A 108 24.57 -12.93 -9.68
N PHE A 109 23.83 -11.89 -9.33
CA PHE A 109 23.81 -10.60 -10.02
C PHE A 109 24.50 -9.54 -9.15
N TYR A 110 24.88 -8.41 -9.71
CA TYR A 110 25.45 -7.27 -8.97
C TYR A 110 26.66 -7.63 -8.11
N SER A 111 27.51 -8.56 -8.59
CA SER A 111 28.66 -9.12 -7.86
C SER A 111 28.29 -9.91 -6.59
N TYR A 112 27.07 -10.43 -6.47
CA TYR A 112 26.74 -11.52 -5.54
C TYR A 112 27.17 -12.84 -6.13
N ALA A 113 27.55 -13.81 -5.28
CA ALA A 113 28.12 -15.07 -5.73
C ALA A 113 27.06 -16.07 -6.19
N GLU A 114 25.93 -16.10 -5.50
CA GLU A 114 24.84 -17.03 -5.73
C GLU A 114 23.48 -16.38 -5.47
N HIS A 115 22.41 -17.05 -5.86
CA HIS A 115 21.07 -16.60 -5.50
C HIS A 115 20.10 -17.75 -5.32
N TYR A 116 19.06 -17.46 -4.55
CA TYR A 116 17.85 -18.28 -4.40
C TYR A 116 16.69 -17.55 -5.06
N CYS A 117 15.86 -18.28 -5.82
CA CYS A 117 14.66 -17.68 -6.41
C CYS A 117 13.41 -18.52 -6.20
N LEU A 118 12.28 -17.83 -5.99
CA LEU A 118 10.95 -18.41 -5.96
C LEU A 118 10.07 -17.58 -6.89
N GLY A 119 9.94 -18.04 -8.14
CA GLY A 119 9.33 -17.24 -9.19
C GLY A 119 10.09 -15.94 -9.44
N ASP A 120 9.45 -14.80 -9.22
CA ASP A 120 10.04 -13.46 -9.41
C ASP A 120 10.60 -12.86 -8.08
N ILE A 121 10.72 -13.64 -7.01
CA ILE A 121 11.36 -13.26 -5.74
C ILE A 121 12.81 -13.73 -5.76
N PHE A 122 13.76 -12.81 -5.63
CA PHE A 122 15.18 -13.12 -5.65
C PHE A 122 15.85 -12.78 -4.32
N VAL A 123 16.66 -13.71 -3.82
CA VAL A 123 17.50 -13.55 -2.63
C VAL A 123 18.93 -13.84 -3.04
N LEU A 124 19.74 -12.79 -3.16
CA LEU A 124 21.14 -12.89 -3.59
C LEU A 124 22.04 -12.97 -2.35
N VAL A 125 23.09 -13.79 -2.44
CA VAL A 125 23.99 -14.05 -1.31
C VAL A 125 25.43 -13.71 -1.71
N SER A 126 26.09 -12.94 -0.85
CA SER A 126 27.51 -12.63 -0.97
C SER A 126 28.31 -13.46 0.03
N PRO A 127 29.55 -13.86 -0.28
CA PRO A 127 30.46 -14.43 0.71
C PRO A 127 31.00 -13.35 1.70
N GLU A 128 30.81 -12.07 1.38
CA GLU A 128 31.26 -10.95 2.20
C GLU A 128 30.14 -10.47 3.14
N GLU A 129 30.38 -10.45 4.45
CA GLU A 129 29.38 -10.07 5.45
C GLU A 129 28.90 -8.63 5.27
N GLU A 130 29.77 -7.70 4.91
CA GLU A 130 29.40 -6.32 4.64
C GLU A 130 28.36 -6.19 3.53
N LYS A 131 28.40 -7.09 2.57
CA LYS A 131 27.46 -7.16 1.45
C LYS A 131 26.25 -8.01 1.79
N GLY A 132 26.46 -9.12 2.49
CA GLY A 132 25.45 -9.98 3.08
C GLY A 132 24.44 -10.55 2.10
N VAL A 133 23.17 -10.57 2.51
CA VAL A 133 22.03 -11.08 1.74
C VAL A 133 21.22 -9.91 1.20
N LEU A 134 20.81 -9.99 -0.08
CA LEU A 134 20.00 -8.97 -0.74
C LEU A 134 18.68 -9.56 -1.23
N LEU A 135 17.58 -9.08 -0.70
CA LEU A 135 16.25 -9.30 -1.28
C LEU A 135 16.03 -8.34 -2.44
N GLU A 136 15.58 -8.86 -3.58
CA GLU A 136 15.17 -8.07 -4.73
C GLU A 136 13.81 -8.54 -5.25
N LEU A 137 12.85 -7.58 -5.30
CA LEU A 137 11.51 -7.76 -5.85
C LEU A 137 11.30 -6.68 -6.91
N LYS A 138 10.91 -7.07 -8.11
CA LYS A 138 10.63 -6.16 -9.23
C LYS A 138 9.25 -6.47 -9.82
N GLY A 139 8.43 -5.46 -10.05
CA GLY A 139 7.15 -5.60 -10.73
C GLY A 139 6.33 -6.80 -10.26
N ARG A 140 6.35 -7.90 -11.02
CA ARG A 140 5.66 -9.14 -10.66
C ARG A 140 6.15 -9.76 -9.36
N GLY A 141 7.43 -9.60 -9.02
CA GLY A 141 8.00 -10.06 -7.76
C GLY A 141 7.39 -9.37 -6.55
N CYS A 142 7.10 -8.07 -6.64
CA CYS A 142 6.37 -7.35 -5.59
C CYS A 142 4.95 -7.91 -5.42
N ARG A 143 4.21 -8.10 -6.50
CA ARG A 143 2.84 -8.65 -6.46
C ARG A 143 2.80 -10.10 -5.96
N GLN A 144 3.78 -10.91 -6.36
CA GLN A 144 3.93 -12.27 -5.87
C GLN A 144 4.21 -12.28 -4.37
N PHE A 145 5.15 -11.45 -3.90
CA PHE A 145 5.49 -11.36 -2.48
C PHE A 145 4.31 -10.83 -1.65
N GLU A 146 3.57 -9.87 -2.17
CA GLU A 146 2.34 -9.37 -1.55
C GLU A 146 1.31 -10.49 -1.32
N SER A 147 1.16 -11.42 -2.28
CA SER A 147 0.27 -12.57 -2.10
C SER A 147 0.70 -13.48 -0.94
N TYR A 148 2.01 -13.63 -0.71
CA TYR A 148 2.53 -14.34 0.47
C TYR A 148 2.29 -13.55 1.75
N LEU A 149 2.49 -12.23 1.75
CA LEU A 149 2.19 -11.39 2.90
C LEU A 149 0.72 -11.52 3.32
N LEU A 150 -0.20 -11.44 2.36
CA LEU A 150 -1.63 -11.64 2.61
C LEU A 150 -1.94 -13.03 3.20
N ALA A 151 -1.34 -14.09 2.65
CA ALA A 151 -1.48 -15.45 3.17
C ALA A 151 -0.93 -15.60 4.60
N GLN A 152 0.05 -14.79 4.97
CA GLN A 152 0.65 -14.72 6.30
C GLN A 152 -0.08 -13.75 7.24
N HIS A 153 -1.17 -13.12 6.81
CA HIS A 153 -1.88 -12.05 7.53
C HIS A 153 -0.97 -10.87 7.89
N ARG A 154 -0.06 -10.50 6.98
CA ARG A 154 0.89 -9.37 7.11
C ARG A 154 0.64 -8.36 6.01
N SER A 155 0.86 -7.10 6.34
CA SER A 155 0.95 -6.01 5.37
C SER A 155 2.40 -5.76 4.92
N TRP A 156 2.58 -4.95 3.88
CA TRP A 156 3.89 -4.40 3.53
C TRP A 156 4.53 -3.64 4.68
N TYR A 157 3.72 -2.91 5.46
CA TYR A 157 4.22 -2.18 6.63
C TYR A 157 4.83 -3.12 7.66
N ASP A 158 4.12 -4.20 8.00
CA ASP A 158 4.62 -5.19 8.97
C ASP A 158 5.93 -5.80 8.50
N PHE A 159 6.01 -6.19 7.22
CA PHE A 159 7.23 -6.76 6.64
C PHE A 159 8.41 -5.77 6.66
N LEU A 160 8.19 -4.52 6.24
CA LEU A 160 9.26 -3.51 6.21
C LEU A 160 9.74 -3.18 7.63
N MET A 161 8.85 -3.14 8.60
CA MET A 161 9.22 -2.95 10.01
C MET A 161 10.02 -4.14 10.55
N ASP A 162 9.59 -5.38 10.30
CA ASP A 162 10.35 -6.58 10.68
C ASP A 162 11.74 -6.57 10.04
N ALA A 163 11.83 -6.26 8.75
CA ALA A 163 13.10 -6.18 8.02
C ALA A 163 14.05 -5.12 8.61
N LEU A 164 13.54 -3.95 9.02
CA LEU A 164 14.33 -2.90 9.66
C LEU A 164 14.81 -3.31 11.06
N ILE A 165 13.95 -3.94 11.86
CA ILE A 165 14.29 -4.44 13.19
C ILE A 165 15.42 -5.48 13.10
N GLU A 166 15.40 -6.34 12.07
CA GLU A 166 16.44 -7.34 11.78
C GLU A 166 17.68 -6.76 11.08
N GLY A 167 17.85 -5.44 11.11
CA GLY A 167 19.02 -4.74 10.57
C GLY A 167 19.03 -4.58 9.05
N GLY A 168 17.91 -4.80 8.40
CA GLY A 168 17.75 -4.59 6.96
C GLY A 168 17.95 -3.13 6.56
N VAL A 169 18.71 -2.92 5.48
CA VAL A 169 18.99 -1.60 4.91
C VAL A 169 18.20 -1.44 3.62
N MET A 170 17.26 -0.52 3.61
CA MET A 170 16.47 -0.21 2.41
C MET A 170 17.38 0.41 1.34
N LYS A 171 17.53 -0.28 0.21
CA LYS A 171 18.33 0.18 -0.93
C LYS A 171 17.48 0.83 -2.01
N ARG A 172 16.22 0.39 -2.13
CA ARG A 172 15.24 0.96 -3.06
C ARG A 172 13.83 0.59 -2.66
N LEU A 173 12.93 1.56 -2.73
CA LEU A 173 11.48 1.43 -2.60
C LEU A 173 10.84 2.35 -3.65
N ASP A 174 10.13 1.80 -4.62
CA ASP A 174 9.38 2.54 -5.64
C ASP A 174 7.92 2.09 -5.66
#